data_df188961a183301bc2853557926c28e5
#
_entry.id   df188961a183301bc2853557926c28e5
#
_cell.length_a   1.000
_cell.length_b   1.000
_cell.length_c   1.000
_cell.angle_alpha   90.00
_cell.angle_beta   90.00
_cell.angle_gamma   90.00
#
_symmetry.space_group_name_H-M   'P 1'
#
loop_
_entity.id
_entity.type
_entity.pdbx_description
1 polymer ?
#
loop_
_entity_poly.entity_id
_entity_poly.type
_entity_poly.pdbx_seq_one_letter_code
_entity_poly.pdbx_strand_id
1 'polypeptide(L)'
;GQSYLAPLSTQQVGIYNVTFEPGCRNNWHIHEADKGGGQILICVAGRGYYQEWGKEPQELHPGDVVNIAPGVKHWHGAAPDSWFSHLAVEVPGENCRSQWCEPVSEEEYQKLK
;
A
#
# COMPACT_ATOMS: atom_id res chain seq x y z
N GLY A 1 -11.29 -6.64 -8.50
CA GLY A 1 -11.88 -6.50 -7.18
C GLY A 1 -12.11 -5.05 -6.78
N GLN A 2 -12.71 -4.88 -5.64
CA GLN A 2 -13.08 -3.57 -5.13
C GLN A 2 -12.19 -3.18 -3.96
N SER A 3 -11.78 -1.93 -3.89
CA SER A 3 -11.09 -1.38 -2.72
C SER A 3 -11.90 -0.23 -2.13
N TYR A 4 -11.69 0.00 -0.85
CA TYR A 4 -12.43 1.00 -0.08
C TYR A 4 -11.43 1.84 0.70
N LEU A 5 -11.62 3.16 0.68
CA LEU A 5 -10.74 4.09 1.39
C LEU A 5 -11.58 4.96 2.32
N ALA A 6 -11.23 4.99 3.59
CA ALA A 6 -11.91 5.80 4.60
C ALA A 6 -10.91 6.68 5.34
N PRO A 7 -11.04 8.02 5.27
CA PRO A 7 -10.17 8.89 6.05
C PRO A 7 -10.47 8.74 7.55
N LEU A 8 -9.42 8.61 8.35
CA LEU A 8 -9.52 8.54 9.80
C LEU A 8 -9.04 9.83 10.46
N SER A 9 -8.03 10.47 9.89
CA SER A 9 -7.52 11.74 10.34
C SER A 9 -6.95 12.49 9.15
N THR A 10 -7.23 13.80 9.09
CA THR A 10 -6.72 14.67 8.03
C THR A 10 -6.05 15.92 8.59
N GLN A 11 -5.94 16.00 9.94
CA GLN A 11 -5.21 17.07 10.61
C GLN A 11 -3.78 16.61 10.85
N GLN A 12 -2.92 17.30 11.41
CA GLN A 12 -1.52 16.95 11.67
C GLN A 12 -0.90 15.92 10.69
N VAL A 13 -1.46 14.70 10.66
CA VAL A 13 -1.01 13.62 9.79
C VAL A 13 -2.23 12.97 9.14
N GLY A 14 -2.18 12.74 7.84
CA GLY A 14 -3.23 12.02 7.14
C GLY A 14 -3.16 10.53 7.48
N ILE A 15 -4.26 9.96 7.95
CA ILE A 15 -4.38 8.53 8.25
C ILE A 15 -5.66 8.03 7.59
N TYR A 16 -5.51 6.96 6.81
CA TYR A 16 -6.62 6.37 6.06
C TYR A 16 -6.70 4.88 6.33
N ASN A 17 -7.92 4.35 6.37
CA ASN A 17 -8.12 2.91 6.32
C ASN A 17 -8.35 2.53 4.86
N VAL A 18 -7.58 1.58 4.36
CA VAL A 18 -7.73 1.06 3.01
C VAL A 18 -8.04 -0.42 3.10
N THR A 19 -9.16 -0.84 2.51
CA THR A 19 -9.64 -2.21 2.57
C THR A 19 -9.77 -2.75 1.15
N PHE A 20 -9.25 -3.95 0.93
CA PHE A 20 -9.28 -4.62 -0.37
C PHE A 20 -10.08 -5.92 -0.27
N GLU A 21 -10.96 -6.15 -1.24
CA GLU A 21 -11.57 -7.46 -1.42
C GLU A 21 -10.51 -8.49 -1.84
N PRO A 22 -10.75 -9.79 -1.62
CA PRO A 22 -9.82 -10.81 -2.08
C PRO A 22 -9.46 -10.63 -3.56
N GLY A 23 -8.18 -10.71 -3.87
CA GLY A 23 -7.68 -10.55 -5.22
C GLY A 23 -7.50 -9.12 -5.68
N CYS A 24 -7.96 -8.13 -4.91
CA CYS A 24 -7.84 -6.73 -5.30
C CYS A 24 -6.47 -6.18 -4.92
N ARG A 25 -5.86 -5.43 -5.83
CA ARG A 25 -4.57 -4.78 -5.62
C ARG A 25 -4.55 -3.45 -6.36
N ASN A 26 -3.72 -2.52 -5.88
CA ASN A 26 -3.54 -1.29 -6.61
C ASN A 26 -2.44 -1.44 -7.67
N ASN A 27 -2.26 -0.40 -8.47
CA ASN A 27 -1.20 -0.37 -9.47
C ASN A 27 0.14 -0.10 -8.78
N TRP A 28 1.23 -0.41 -9.50
CA TRP A 28 2.53 0.12 -9.12
C TRP A 28 2.44 1.64 -9.01
N HIS A 29 3.03 2.21 -7.99
CA HIS A 29 3.00 3.66 -7.78
C HIS A 29 4.17 4.12 -6.92
N ILE A 30 4.37 5.44 -6.92
CA ILE A 30 5.48 6.09 -6.22
C ILE A 30 4.89 7.27 -5.45
N HIS A 31 5.26 7.39 -4.18
CA HIS A 31 4.99 8.60 -3.40
C HIS A 31 6.25 9.45 -3.43
N GLU A 32 6.14 10.67 -3.95
CA GLU A 32 7.28 11.57 -4.11
C GLU A 32 7.10 12.80 -3.23
N ALA A 33 8.22 13.38 -2.80
CA ALA A 33 8.23 14.62 -2.05
C ALA A 33 9.58 15.29 -2.24
N ASP A 34 9.61 16.62 -2.13
CA ASP A 34 10.86 17.37 -2.22
C ASP A 34 11.67 17.22 -0.94
N LYS A 35 10.99 17.12 0.20
CA LYS A 35 11.58 16.81 1.51
C LYS A 35 10.60 15.96 2.31
N GLY A 36 11.11 15.06 3.14
CA GLY A 36 10.27 14.17 3.94
C GLY A 36 9.39 13.31 3.06
N GLY A 37 8.16 13.08 3.50
CA GLY A 37 7.21 12.28 2.73
C GLY A 37 7.37 10.80 2.93
N GLY A 38 6.72 10.02 2.05
CA GLY A 38 6.64 8.57 2.17
C GLY A 38 5.34 8.15 2.82
N GLN A 39 5.26 6.86 3.14
CA GLN A 39 4.03 6.28 3.69
C GLN A 39 4.37 5.16 4.65
N ILE A 40 3.55 4.99 5.68
CA ILE A 40 3.66 3.86 6.59
C ILE A 40 2.38 3.05 6.47
N LEU A 41 2.51 1.75 6.22
CA LEU A 41 1.38 0.83 6.18
C LEU A 41 1.36 0.00 7.45
N ILE A 42 0.18 -0.13 8.05
CA ILE A 42 -0.02 -0.96 9.24
C ILE A 42 -1.16 -1.92 8.93
N CYS A 43 -0.87 -3.21 8.81
CA CYS A 43 -1.91 -4.20 8.57
C CYS A 43 -2.75 -4.36 9.83
N VAL A 44 -4.08 -4.28 9.70
CA VAL A 44 -5.00 -4.36 10.84
C VAL A 44 -5.98 -5.53 10.71
N ALA A 45 -6.19 -6.07 9.51
CA ALA A 45 -7.11 -7.20 9.32
C ALA A 45 -6.77 -7.96 8.05
N GLY A 46 -7.06 -9.26 8.07
CA GLY A 46 -6.89 -10.12 6.91
C GLY A 46 -5.45 -10.42 6.57
N ARG A 47 -5.21 -10.71 5.28
CA ARG A 47 -3.88 -11.05 4.79
C ARG A 47 -3.67 -10.37 3.43
N GLY A 48 -2.51 -9.74 3.26
CA GLY A 48 -2.20 -9.05 2.03
C GLY A 48 -0.72 -9.09 1.72
N TYR A 49 -0.34 -8.31 0.72
CA TYR A 49 1.04 -8.25 0.23
C TYR A 49 1.48 -6.83 -0.03
N TYR A 50 2.78 -6.63 0.11
CA TYR A 50 3.48 -5.42 -0.28
C TYR A 50 4.72 -5.85 -1.07
N GLN A 51 4.98 -5.17 -2.19
CA GLN A 51 6.17 -5.47 -3.00
C GLN A 51 6.80 -4.17 -3.50
N GLU A 52 8.11 -4.04 -3.32
CA GLU A 52 8.91 -3.02 -3.97
C GLU A 52 9.39 -3.53 -5.32
N TRP A 53 9.48 -2.63 -6.28
CA TRP A 53 10.00 -2.96 -7.62
C TRP A 53 11.38 -3.59 -7.52
N GLY A 54 11.54 -4.76 -8.13
CA GLY A 54 12.81 -5.49 -8.15
C GLY A 54 13.05 -6.36 -6.92
N LYS A 55 12.08 -6.46 -6.00
CA LYS A 55 12.20 -7.28 -4.79
C LYS A 55 11.08 -8.30 -4.70
N GLU A 56 11.23 -9.25 -3.80
CA GLU A 56 10.22 -10.27 -3.56
C GLU A 56 9.00 -9.67 -2.83
N PRO A 57 7.79 -10.19 -3.09
CA PRO A 57 6.61 -9.77 -2.33
C PRO A 57 6.73 -10.14 -0.86
N GLN A 58 6.27 -9.24 0.01
CA GLN A 58 6.24 -9.45 1.44
C GLN A 58 4.79 -9.68 1.88
N GLU A 59 4.51 -10.82 2.52
CA GLU A 59 3.19 -11.11 3.06
C GLU A 59 2.98 -10.31 4.34
N LEU A 60 1.78 -9.74 4.49
CA LEU A 60 1.41 -8.90 5.63
C LEU A 60 0.28 -9.52 6.42
N HIS A 61 0.44 -9.53 7.74
CA HIS A 61 -0.55 -10.00 8.71
C HIS A 61 -0.85 -8.88 9.71
N PRO A 62 -1.97 -8.97 10.46
CA PRO A 62 -2.28 -7.93 11.45
C PRO A 62 -1.13 -7.67 12.41
N GLY A 63 -0.77 -6.40 12.56
CA GLY A 63 0.37 -5.96 13.35
C GLY A 63 1.64 -5.70 12.57
N ASP A 64 1.70 -6.15 11.30
CA ASP A 64 2.88 -5.89 10.47
C ASP A 64 2.89 -4.44 10.01
N VAL A 65 4.08 -3.83 10.02
CA VAL A 65 4.28 -2.44 9.64
C VAL A 65 5.32 -2.37 8.52
N VAL A 66 5.01 -1.59 7.49
CA VAL A 66 5.93 -1.33 6.38
C VAL A 66 6.20 0.15 6.30
N ASN A 67 7.47 0.53 6.32
CA ASN A 67 7.89 1.91 6.12
C ASN A 67 8.32 2.08 4.67
N ILE A 68 7.61 2.94 3.94
CA ILE A 68 7.85 3.18 2.52
C ILE A 68 8.46 4.56 2.36
N ALA A 69 9.74 4.61 1.99
CA ALA A 69 10.43 5.87 1.75
C ALA A 69 9.86 6.54 0.49
N PRO A 70 9.96 7.88 0.38
CA PRO A 70 9.59 8.56 -0.86
C PRO A 70 10.47 8.07 -2.00
N GLY A 71 9.90 8.00 -3.20
CA GLY A 71 10.61 7.56 -4.40
C GLY A 71 10.61 6.06 -4.63
N VAL A 72 10.08 5.27 -3.70
CA VAL A 72 10.04 3.81 -3.84
C VAL A 72 8.83 3.40 -4.68
N LYS A 73 9.07 2.70 -5.79
CA LYS A 73 8.01 2.14 -6.63
C LYS A 73 7.52 0.84 -5.98
N HIS A 74 6.23 0.79 -5.69
CA HIS A 74 5.65 -0.34 -4.94
C HIS A 74 4.18 -0.54 -5.27
N TRP A 75 3.63 -1.66 -4.82
CA TRP A 75 2.18 -1.89 -4.79
C TRP A 75 1.82 -2.62 -3.49
N HIS A 76 0.54 -2.58 -3.14
CA HIS A 76 0.00 -3.39 -2.06
C HIS A 76 -1.43 -3.79 -2.40
N GLY A 77 -1.89 -4.87 -1.77
CA GLY A 77 -3.22 -5.40 -2.05
C GLY A 77 -3.49 -6.67 -1.27
N ALA A 78 -4.71 -7.19 -1.44
CA ALA A 78 -5.17 -8.38 -0.76
C ALA A 78 -4.55 -9.64 -1.33
N ALA A 79 -4.46 -10.68 -0.49
CA ALA A 79 -4.16 -12.01 -0.96
C ALA A 79 -5.29 -12.52 -1.86
N PRO A 80 -5.04 -13.52 -2.71
CA PRO A 80 -6.08 -14.03 -3.61
C PRO A 80 -7.31 -14.58 -2.88
N ASP A 81 -7.16 -15.03 -1.65
CA ASP A 81 -8.21 -15.71 -0.88
C ASP A 81 -8.56 -15.01 0.42
N SER A 82 -8.19 -13.76 0.61
CA SER A 82 -8.46 -13.05 1.87
C SER A 82 -8.73 -11.57 1.63
N TRP A 83 -9.63 -11.00 2.42
CA TRP A 83 -9.73 -9.56 2.58
C TRP A 83 -8.45 -9.04 3.23
N PHE A 84 -8.14 -7.80 3.00
CA PHE A 84 -6.96 -7.15 3.58
C PHE A 84 -7.29 -5.71 3.90
N SER A 85 -7.04 -5.31 5.14
CA SER A 85 -7.18 -3.92 5.56
C SER A 85 -5.89 -3.42 6.17
N HIS A 86 -5.49 -2.23 5.81
CA HIS A 86 -4.35 -1.57 6.43
C HIS A 86 -4.64 -0.11 6.68
N LEU A 87 -3.93 0.45 7.66
CA LEU A 87 -3.87 1.90 7.83
C LEU A 87 -2.76 2.42 6.93
N ALA A 88 -3.04 3.51 6.23
CA ALA A 88 -2.05 4.24 5.46
C ALA A 88 -1.79 5.55 6.17
N VAL A 89 -0.58 5.74 6.66
CA VAL A 89 -0.16 6.95 7.35
C VAL A 89 0.70 7.76 6.38
N GLU A 90 0.22 8.96 6.04
CA GLU A 90 0.97 9.85 5.16
C GLU A 90 2.03 10.59 5.96
N VAL A 91 3.30 10.33 5.68
CA VAL A 91 4.39 11.01 6.36
C VAL A 91 4.46 12.46 5.86
N PRO A 92 4.44 13.46 6.75
CA PRO A 92 4.50 14.85 6.33
C PRO A 92 5.76 15.15 5.52
N GLY A 93 5.62 16.01 4.51
CA GLY A 93 6.73 16.41 3.67
C GLY A 93 6.38 17.63 2.84
N GLU A 94 7.34 18.08 2.04
CA GLU A 94 7.17 19.22 1.15
C GLU A 94 6.83 18.77 -0.26
N ASN A 95 5.78 19.35 -0.84
CA ASN A 95 5.33 19.08 -2.20
C ASN A 95 5.11 17.58 -2.44
N CYS A 96 4.39 16.94 -1.52
CA CYS A 96 4.07 15.52 -1.62
C CYS A 96 3.12 15.27 -2.79
N ARG A 97 3.40 14.21 -3.57
CA ARG A 97 2.61 13.85 -4.75
C ARG A 97 2.74 12.35 -5.00
N SER A 98 1.78 11.80 -5.71
CA SER A 98 1.80 10.38 -6.09
C SER A 98 1.90 10.27 -7.60
N GLN A 99 2.70 9.30 -8.06
CA GLN A 99 2.81 8.94 -9.46
C GLN A 99 2.25 7.52 -9.63
N TRP A 100 1.17 7.39 -10.39
CA TRP A 100 0.59 6.10 -10.71
C TRP A 100 1.30 5.50 -11.91
N CYS A 101 1.63 4.22 -11.81
CA CYS A 101 2.39 3.50 -12.82
C CYS A 101 1.52 2.37 -13.41
N GLU A 102 2.15 1.35 -13.96
CA GLU A 102 1.46 0.25 -14.61
C GLU A 102 0.72 -0.65 -13.61
N PRO A 103 -0.30 -1.39 -14.05
CA PRO A 103 -0.93 -2.41 -13.20
C PRO A 103 0.05 -3.51 -12.84
N VAL A 104 -0.18 -4.16 -11.70
CA VAL A 104 0.51 -5.41 -11.36
C VAL A 104 -0.04 -6.50 -12.28
N SER A 105 0.84 -7.16 -13.01
CA SER A 105 0.40 -8.17 -13.98
C SER A 105 -0.23 -9.38 -13.30
N GLU A 106 -1.18 -10.03 -13.98
CA GLU A 106 -1.76 -11.28 -13.49
C GLU A 106 -0.70 -12.33 -13.26
N GLU A 107 0.29 -12.40 -14.15
CA GLU A 107 1.38 -13.34 -14.03
C GLU A 107 2.17 -13.16 -12.73
N GLU A 108 2.50 -11.91 -12.38
CA GLU A 108 3.19 -11.62 -11.12
C GLU A 108 2.30 -11.93 -9.93
N TYR A 109 1.05 -11.54 -10.00
CA TYR A 109 0.11 -11.73 -8.90
C TYR A 109 -0.18 -13.21 -8.64
N GLN A 110 -0.25 -14.04 -9.69
CA GLN A 110 -0.50 -15.47 -9.56
C GLN A 110 0.64 -16.23 -8.86
N LYS A 111 1.81 -15.64 -8.76
CA LYS A 111 2.94 -16.23 -8.02
C LYS A 111 2.80 -16.09 -6.50
N LEU A 112 1.86 -15.30 -6.03
CA LEU A 112 1.60 -15.11 -4.59
C LEU A 112 0.88 -16.34 -4.04
N LYS A 113 1.15 -16.66 -2.79
CA LYS A 113 0.57 -17.82 -2.12
C LYS A 113 -0.25 -17.45 -0.90
#